data_2c22ae2bf3b42aafc8bced9f5893c56d
#
_entry.id   2c22ae2bf3b42aafc8bced9f5893c56d
#
_cell.length_a   1.000
_cell.length_b   1.000
_cell.length_c   1.000
_cell.angle_alpha   90.00
_cell.angle_beta   90.00
_cell.angle_gamma   90.00
#
_symmetry.space_group_name_H-M   'P 1'
#
loop_
_entity.id
_entity.type
_entity.pdbx_description
1 polymer ?
#
loop_
_entity_poly.entity_id
_entity_poly.type
_entity_poly.pdbx_seq_one_letter_code
_entity_poly.pdbx_strand_id
1 'polypeptide(L)'
;MIIYDFTAPQLAYYAEFCNFSPQEKSLFDMRKKGATLEQCAEAMHCEMTTVKKISRKVNKKIIQLTDCRRMDEWIERVYWPSILRSE
;
A
#
# COMPACT_ATOMS: atom_id res chain seq x y z
N MET A 1 -10.17 3.63 6.03
CA MET A 1 -8.99 4.23 5.38
C MET A 1 -8.87 3.73 3.95
N ILE A 2 -8.65 4.62 3.02
CA ILE A 2 -8.60 4.30 1.59
C ILE A 2 -7.15 4.48 1.12
N ILE A 3 -6.58 3.43 0.51
CA ILE A 3 -5.16 3.41 0.12
C ILE A 3 -4.79 4.56 -0.83
N TYR A 4 -5.66 4.90 -1.76
CA TYR A 4 -5.36 5.95 -2.74
C TYR A 4 -5.46 7.39 -2.18
N ASP A 5 -5.88 7.54 -0.91
CA ASP A 5 -5.84 8.85 -0.25
C ASP A 5 -4.42 9.22 0.21
N PHE A 6 -3.51 8.30 0.16
CA PHE A 6 -2.11 8.55 0.52
C PHE A 6 -1.32 9.11 -0.65
N THR A 7 -0.29 9.90 -0.32
CA THR A 7 0.63 10.41 -1.32
C THR A 7 1.55 9.30 -1.84
N ALA A 8 2.19 9.52 -2.99
CA ALA A 8 3.12 8.55 -3.56
C ALA A 8 4.26 8.19 -2.60
N PRO A 9 4.92 9.16 -1.90
CA PRO A 9 5.93 8.82 -0.89
C PRO A 9 5.39 7.97 0.24
N GLN A 10 4.18 8.24 0.71
CA GLN A 10 3.56 7.46 1.78
C GLN A 10 3.29 6.03 1.33
N LEU A 11 2.79 5.85 0.11
CA LEU A 11 2.55 4.52 -0.46
C LEU A 11 3.85 3.74 -0.61
N ALA A 12 4.93 4.42 -1.01
CA ALA A 12 6.25 3.79 -1.10
C ALA A 12 6.75 3.32 0.26
N TYR A 13 6.53 4.11 1.32
CA TYR A 13 6.88 3.72 2.67
C TYR A 13 6.13 2.47 3.12
N TYR A 14 4.83 2.42 2.88
CA TYR A 14 4.03 1.24 3.24
C TYR A 14 4.45 0.01 2.44
N ALA A 15 4.75 0.17 1.16
CA ALA A 15 5.22 -0.94 0.33
C ALA A 15 6.53 -1.52 0.86
N GLU A 16 7.40 -0.68 1.41
CA GLU A 16 8.70 -1.11 1.93
C GLU A 16 8.60 -1.75 3.32
N PHE A 17 7.80 -1.17 4.20
CA PHE A 17 7.83 -1.55 5.62
C PHE A 17 6.63 -2.35 6.10
N CYS A 18 5.51 -2.35 5.40
CA CYS A 18 4.42 -3.27 5.72
C CYS A 18 4.81 -4.67 5.28
N ASN A 19 4.71 -5.62 6.20
CA ASN A 19 5.05 -7.00 5.90
C ASN A 19 3.82 -7.69 5.28
N PHE A 20 3.52 -7.34 4.05
CA PHE A 20 2.38 -7.91 3.33
C PHE A 20 2.65 -9.34 2.88
N SER A 21 1.64 -10.20 3.01
CA SER A 21 1.65 -11.50 2.35
C SER A 21 1.54 -11.29 0.83
N PRO A 22 1.83 -12.33 0.00
CA PRO A 22 1.71 -12.17 -1.45
C PRO A 22 0.33 -11.69 -1.90
N GLN A 23 -0.75 -12.19 -1.31
CA GLN A 23 -2.10 -11.74 -1.63
C GLN A 23 -2.35 -10.28 -1.22
N GLU A 24 -1.88 -9.93 -0.03
CA GLU A 24 -2.00 -8.56 0.49
C GLU A 24 -1.23 -7.58 -0.38
N LYS A 25 -0.04 -7.96 -0.82
CA LYS A 25 0.77 -7.13 -1.70
C LYS A 25 0.11 -6.94 -3.06
N SER A 26 -0.46 -8.01 -3.63
CA SER A 26 -1.19 -7.92 -4.90
C SER A 26 -2.36 -6.95 -4.79
N LEU A 27 -3.13 -7.03 -3.72
CA LEU A 27 -4.24 -6.12 -3.49
C LEU A 27 -3.73 -4.68 -3.33
N PHE A 28 -2.71 -4.48 -2.52
CA PHE A 28 -2.13 -3.16 -2.28
C PHE A 28 -1.66 -2.52 -3.60
N ASP A 29 -0.93 -3.28 -4.43
CA ASP A 29 -0.42 -2.78 -5.70
C ASP A 29 -1.55 -2.39 -6.67
N MET A 30 -2.61 -3.19 -6.75
CA MET A 30 -3.76 -2.87 -7.59
C MET A 30 -4.53 -1.66 -7.07
N ARG A 31 -4.75 -1.58 -5.75
CA ARG A 31 -5.48 -0.46 -5.15
C ARG A 31 -4.74 0.86 -5.31
N LYS A 32 -3.42 0.86 -5.21
CA LYS A 32 -2.67 2.10 -5.37
C LYS A 32 -2.67 2.60 -6.83
N LYS A 33 -3.00 1.72 -7.79
CA LYS A 33 -3.20 2.10 -9.19
C LYS A 33 -4.64 2.53 -9.48
N GLY A 34 -5.49 2.54 -8.47
CA GLY A 34 -6.87 2.98 -8.60
C GLY A 34 -7.88 1.86 -8.88
N ALA A 35 -7.48 0.59 -8.82
CA ALA A 35 -8.40 -0.51 -9.05
C ALA A 35 -9.46 -0.59 -7.96
N THR A 36 -10.69 -0.92 -8.34
CA THR A 36 -11.77 -1.17 -7.38
C THR A 36 -11.58 -2.55 -6.73
N LEU A 37 -12.27 -2.78 -5.61
CA LEU A 37 -12.25 -4.11 -4.99
C LEU A 37 -12.81 -5.19 -5.92
N GLU A 38 -13.80 -4.84 -6.74
CA GLU A 38 -14.34 -5.77 -7.72
C GLU A 38 -13.31 -6.16 -8.77
N GLN A 39 -12.54 -5.18 -9.27
CA GLN A 39 -11.44 -5.44 -10.20
C GLN A 39 -10.36 -6.30 -9.56
N CYS A 40 -10.05 -6.06 -8.29
CA CYS A 40 -9.10 -6.88 -7.56
C CYS A 40 -9.59 -8.31 -7.41
N ALA A 41 -10.87 -8.50 -7.07
CA ALA A 41 -11.46 -9.82 -6.94
C ALA A 41 -11.35 -10.60 -8.25
N GLU A 42 -11.65 -9.95 -9.35
CA GLU A 42 -11.56 -10.56 -10.67
C GLU A 42 -10.12 -10.94 -11.03
N ALA A 43 -9.19 -10.01 -10.85
CA ALA A 43 -7.77 -10.24 -11.16
C ALA A 43 -7.14 -11.32 -10.28
N MET A 44 -7.57 -11.41 -9.04
CA MET A 44 -7.04 -12.38 -8.07
C MET A 44 -7.80 -13.71 -8.06
N HIS A 45 -8.85 -13.82 -8.87
CA HIS A 45 -9.72 -15.01 -8.94
C HIS A 45 -10.29 -15.36 -7.56
N CYS A 46 -10.73 -14.34 -6.83
CA CYS A 46 -11.29 -14.47 -5.49
C CYS A 46 -12.71 -13.93 -5.42
N GLU A 47 -13.48 -14.37 -4.43
CA GLU A 47 -14.79 -13.80 -4.15
C GLU A 47 -14.63 -12.44 -3.46
N MET A 48 -15.66 -11.61 -3.55
CA MET A 48 -15.66 -10.29 -2.91
C MET A 48 -15.48 -10.38 -1.39
N THR A 49 -16.05 -11.39 -0.75
CA THR A 49 -15.88 -11.59 0.69
C THR A 49 -14.42 -11.82 1.05
N THR A 50 -13.70 -12.60 0.24
CA THR A 50 -12.27 -12.85 0.43
C THR A 50 -11.44 -11.59 0.23
N VAL A 51 -11.72 -10.83 -0.84
CA VAL A 51 -11.01 -9.58 -1.12
C VAL A 51 -11.24 -8.56 -0.01
N LYS A 52 -12.44 -8.46 0.52
CA LYS A 52 -12.74 -7.57 1.63
C LYS A 52 -11.94 -7.95 2.89
N LYS A 53 -11.79 -9.24 3.16
CA LYS A 53 -10.96 -9.70 4.28
C LYS A 53 -9.49 -9.33 4.08
N ILE A 54 -8.97 -9.53 2.87
CA ILE A 54 -7.59 -9.16 2.54
C ILE A 54 -7.42 -7.64 2.69
N SER A 55 -8.37 -6.86 2.20
CA SER A 55 -8.34 -5.40 2.31
C SER A 55 -8.29 -4.94 3.77
N ARG A 56 -9.07 -5.57 4.65
CA ARG A 56 -9.04 -5.26 6.09
C ARG A 56 -7.67 -5.53 6.70
N LYS A 57 -7.03 -6.63 6.31
CA LYS A 57 -5.69 -6.97 6.79
C LYS A 57 -4.65 -5.95 6.30
N VAL A 58 -4.75 -5.56 5.03
CA VAL A 58 -3.87 -4.52 4.46
C VAL A 58 -4.04 -3.21 5.22
N ASN A 59 -5.27 -2.76 5.40
CA ASN A 59 -5.56 -1.52 6.11
C ASN A 59 -5.05 -1.56 7.55
N LYS A 60 -5.23 -2.68 8.23
CA LYS A 60 -4.75 -2.86 9.61
C LYS A 60 -3.23 -2.72 9.68
N LYS A 61 -2.51 -3.33 8.75
CA LYS A 61 -1.05 -3.22 8.71
C LYS A 61 -0.58 -1.80 8.43
N ILE A 62 -1.27 -1.09 7.54
CA ILE A 62 -0.98 0.32 7.24
C ILE A 62 -1.19 1.17 8.50
N ILE A 63 -2.31 0.98 9.19
CA ILE A 63 -2.63 1.75 10.41
C ILE A 63 -1.56 1.50 11.48
N GLN A 64 -1.10 0.27 11.63
CA GLN A 64 -0.08 -0.06 12.61
C GLN A 64 1.27 0.62 12.34
N LEU A 65 1.56 0.96 11.09
CA LEU A 65 2.80 1.63 10.70
C LEU A 65 2.63 3.13 10.51
N THR A 66 1.46 3.69 10.79
CA THR A 66 1.23 5.12 10.66
C THR A 66 1.89 5.85 11.82
N ASP A 67 3.20 6.00 11.72
CA ASP A 67 4.02 6.82 12.60
C ASP A 67 4.57 7.94 11.73
N CYS A 68 3.94 9.09 11.81
CA CYS A 68 4.25 10.22 10.94
C CYS A 68 5.73 10.62 10.99
N ARG A 69 6.34 10.58 12.17
CA ARG A 69 7.72 11.00 12.32
C ARG A 69 8.69 10.07 11.59
N ARG A 70 8.55 8.76 11.79
CA ARG A 70 9.42 7.77 11.15
C ARG A 70 9.23 7.77 9.65
N MET A 71 7.98 7.85 9.20
CA MET A 71 7.64 7.90 7.79
C MET A 71 8.20 9.16 7.13
N ASP A 72 8.05 10.31 7.75
CA ASP A 72 8.57 11.58 7.23
C ASP A 72 10.07 11.54 7.10
N GLU A 73 10.79 11.02 8.09
CA GLU A 73 12.25 10.88 8.03
C GLU A 73 12.68 9.97 6.88
N TRP A 74 12.00 8.85 6.70
CA TRP A 74 12.31 7.93 5.61
C TRP A 74 12.08 8.57 4.26
N ILE A 75 10.97 9.29 4.10
CA ILE A 75 10.63 9.96 2.85
C ILE A 75 11.73 10.96 2.48
N GLU A 76 12.17 11.77 3.44
CA GLU A 76 13.18 12.78 3.18
C GLU A 76 14.56 12.19 2.93
N ARG A 77 14.92 11.13 3.62
CA ARG A 77 16.28 10.56 3.56
C ARG A 77 16.45 9.51 2.47
N VAL A 78 15.41 8.80 2.13
CA VAL A 78 15.48 7.64 1.22
C VAL A 78 14.68 7.87 -0.06
N TYR A 79 13.42 8.24 0.08
CA TYR A 79 12.51 8.32 -1.07
C TYR A 79 12.93 9.41 -2.06
N TRP A 80 13.01 10.64 -1.60
CA TRP A 80 13.35 11.75 -2.49
C TRP A 80 14.76 11.64 -3.07
N PRO A 81 15.81 11.30 -2.28
CA PRO A 81 17.13 11.10 -2.87
C PRO A 81 17.15 10.03 -3.95
N SER A 82 16.42 8.93 -3.80
CA SER A 82 16.34 7.87 -4.80
C SER A 82 15.72 8.36 -6.10
N ILE A 83 14.64 9.14 -6.00
CA ILE A 83 13.95 9.68 -7.17
C ILE A 83 14.82 10.72 -7.87
N LEU A 84 15.45 11.62 -7.11
CA LEU A 84 16.31 12.66 -7.68
C LEU A 84 17.53 12.06 -8.36
N ARG A 85 18.03 10.93 -7.88
CA ARG A 85 19.17 10.24 -8.54
C ARG A 85 18.77 9.58 -9.85
N SER A 86 17.49 9.26 -10.01
CA SER A 86 17.00 8.61 -11.22
C SER A 86 16.90 9.56 -12.40
N GLU A 87 16.96 10.82 -12.14
CA GLU A 87 16.96 11.85 -13.18
C GLU A 87 18.38 12.13 -13.68
#